data_4423f0ac47ea9370eb10114e808ccb1f
#
_entry.id   4423f0ac47ea9370eb10114e808ccb1f
#
_cell.length_a   1.000
_cell.length_b   1.000
_cell.length_c   1.000
_cell.angle_alpha   90.00
_cell.angle_beta   90.00
_cell.angle_gamma   90.00
#
_symmetry.space_group_name_H-M   'P 1'
#
loop_
_entity.id
_entity.type
_entity.pdbx_description
1 polymer ?
#
loop_
_entity_poly.entity_id
_entity_poly.type
_entity_poly.pdbx_seq_one_letter_code
_entity_poly.pdbx_strand_id
1 'polypeptide(L)' 'MALIIPLRGFTPKMGKDCFLAENATIIGDVTMGDGCSIWFNTVLRGDVNTITIGDRVN' A
#
# COMPACT_ATOMS: atom_id res chain seq x y z
N MET A 1 -7.23 -11.39 1.26
CA MET A 1 -5.92 -10.89 0.84
C MET A 1 -6.09 -9.61 0.07
N ALA A 2 -5.32 -8.58 0.41
CA ALA A 2 -5.44 -7.29 -0.27
C ALA A 2 -5.09 -7.39 -1.75
N LEU A 3 -5.66 -6.49 -2.55
CA LEU A 3 -5.30 -6.38 -3.96
C LEU A 3 -4.08 -5.48 -4.10
N ILE A 4 -3.01 -6.03 -4.61
CA ILE A 4 -1.76 -5.30 -4.86
C ILE A 4 -1.60 -5.24 -6.38
N ILE A 5 -1.75 -4.06 -6.96
CA ILE A 5 -1.83 -3.91 -8.42
C ILE A 5 -0.70 -3.03 -8.94
N PRO A 6 0.19 -3.56 -9.78
CA PRO A 6 1.20 -2.73 -10.41
C PRO A 6 0.56 -1.81 -11.45
N LEU A 7 1.14 -0.62 -11.59
CA LEU A 7 0.65 0.34 -12.56
C LEU A 7 1.81 1.18 -13.09
N ARG A 8 1.88 1.34 -14.40
CA ARG A 8 2.91 2.15 -15.07
C ARG A 8 4.34 1.75 -14.70
N GLY A 9 4.56 0.46 -14.51
CA GLY A 9 5.88 -0.05 -14.16
C GLY A 9 6.22 0.04 -12.68
N PHE A 10 5.31 0.54 -11.84
CA PHE A 10 5.52 0.60 -10.39
C PHE A 10 4.70 -0.46 -9.69
N THR A 11 5.34 -1.16 -8.76
CA THR A 11 4.68 -2.15 -7.92
C THR A 11 4.73 -1.64 -6.48
N PRO A 12 3.62 -1.68 -5.74
CA PRO A 12 3.63 -1.24 -4.34
C PRO A 12 4.67 -2.01 -3.53
N LYS A 13 5.36 -1.30 -2.65
CA LYS A 13 6.37 -1.87 -1.77
C LYS A 13 5.96 -1.67 -0.32
N MET A 14 5.94 -2.74 0.44
CA MET A 14 5.62 -2.71 1.86
C MET A 14 6.80 -3.22 2.65
N GLY A 15 7.03 -2.62 3.82
CA GLY A 15 8.02 -3.10 4.75
C GLY A 15 7.56 -4.36 5.48
N LYS A 16 8.21 -4.66 6.59
CA LYS A 16 7.92 -5.86 7.37
C LYS A 16 6.69 -5.66 8.25
N ASP A 17 5.99 -6.76 8.51
CA ASP A 17 4.92 -6.82 9.52
C ASP A 17 3.79 -5.83 9.27
N CYS A 18 3.48 -5.59 8.01
CA CYS A 18 2.35 -4.76 7.66
C CYS A 18 1.06 -5.58 7.65
N PHE A 19 0.00 -5.00 8.20
CA PHE A 19 -1.33 -5.59 8.11
C PHE A 19 -2.06 -5.00 6.91
N LEU A 20 -2.49 -5.84 6.00
CA LEU A 20 -3.27 -5.43 4.84
C LEU A 20 -4.60 -6.17 4.88
N ALA A 21 -5.68 -5.45 5.11
CA ALA A 21 -7.00 -6.05 5.18
C ALA A 21 -7.39 -6.68 3.85
N GLU A 22 -8.29 -7.64 3.89
CA GLU A 22 -8.63 -8.45 2.72
C GLU A 22 -9.15 -7.64 1.54
N ASN A 23 -9.89 -6.59 1.80
CA ASN A 23 -10.44 -5.77 0.71
C ASN A 23 -9.74 -4.41 0.55
N ALA A 24 -8.54 -4.25 1.10
CA ALA A 24 -7.74 -3.09 0.79
C ALA A 24 -7.16 -3.21 -0.62
N THR A 25 -7.04 -2.10 -1.31
CA THR A 25 -6.50 -2.06 -2.66
C THR A 25 -5.33 -1.08 -2.72
N ILE A 26 -4.18 -1.55 -3.19
CA ILE A 26 -2.96 -0.74 -3.23
C ILE A 26 -2.43 -0.79 -4.65
N ILE A 27 -2.36 0.37 -5.30
CA ILE A 27 -2.08 0.46 -6.73
C ILE A 27 -0.86 1.34 -7.00
N GLY A 28 0.08 0.80 -7.76
CA GLY A 28 1.14 1.60 -8.38
C GLY A 28 2.24 2.03 -7.44
N ASP A 29 2.64 3.29 -7.55
CA ASP A 29 3.83 3.82 -6.87
C ASP A 29 3.54 4.17 -5.41
N VAL A 30 3.43 3.13 -4.59
CA VAL A 30 3.17 3.24 -3.15
C VAL A 30 4.32 2.57 -2.42
N THR A 31 4.88 3.27 -1.44
CA THR A 31 5.93 2.72 -0.58
C THR A 31 5.53 2.90 0.88
N MET A 32 5.51 1.80 1.62
CA MET A 32 5.16 1.81 3.04
C MET A 32 6.35 1.32 3.86
N GLY A 33 6.54 1.93 5.02
CA GLY A 33 7.53 1.46 5.98
C GLY A 33 7.08 0.21 6.71
N ASP A 34 7.73 -0.10 7.82
CA ASP A 34 7.45 -1.30 8.61
C ASP A 34 6.28 -1.08 9.57
N GLY A 35 5.55 -2.14 9.85
CA GLY A 35 4.51 -2.14 10.88
C GLY A 35 3.29 -1.30 10.55
N CYS A 36 3.02 -1.04 9.28
CA CYS A 36 1.85 -0.27 8.87
C CYS A 36 0.58 -1.12 8.89
N SER A 37 -0.57 -0.47 9.08
CA SER A 37 -1.86 -1.15 9.04
C SER A 37 -2.77 -0.47 8.03
N ILE A 38 -3.19 -1.21 7.02
CA ILE A 38 -4.12 -0.72 6.01
C ILE A 38 -5.42 -1.48 6.20
N TRP A 39 -6.44 -0.77 6.63
CA TRP A 39 -7.69 -1.38 7.07
C TRP A 39 -8.67 -1.60 5.93
N PHE A 40 -9.81 -2.16 6.26
CA PHE A 40 -10.81 -2.56 5.27
C PHE A 40 -11.34 -1.38 4.46
N ASN A 41 -11.63 -1.61 3.19
CA ASN A 41 -12.18 -0.63 2.25
C ASN A 41 -11.22 0.53 1.94
N THR A 42 -9.94 0.39 2.25
CA THR A 42 -8.95 1.42 1.96
C THR A 42 -8.43 1.26 0.55
N VAL A 43 -8.29 2.37 -0.16
CA VAL A 43 -7.70 2.40 -1.49
C VAL A 43 -6.53 3.36 -1.50
N LEU A 44 -5.35 2.87 -1.86
CA LEU A 44 -4.15 3.68 -2.05
C LEU A 44 -3.82 3.68 -3.53
N ARG A 45 -3.95 4.83 -4.16
CA ARG A 45 -3.75 4.98 -5.60
C ARG A 45 -2.49 5.80 -5.89
N GLY A 46 -1.38 5.13 -6.16
CA GLY A 46 -0.15 5.79 -6.60
C GLY A 46 -0.10 5.87 -8.12
N ASP A 47 -1.11 6.46 -8.75
CA ASP A 47 -1.22 6.45 -10.21
C ASP A 47 -0.63 7.70 -10.87
N VAL A 48 -0.80 8.88 -10.30
CA VAL A 48 -0.23 10.12 -10.85
C VAL A 48 1.00 10.53 -10.06
N ASN A 49 0.94 10.41 -8.75
CA ASN A 49 2.04 10.77 -7.85
C ASN A 49 2.38 9.60 -6.94
N THR A 50 3.59 9.66 -6.38
CA THR A 50 4.05 8.69 -5.40
C THR A 50 3.34 8.87 -4.06
N ILE A 51 2.97 7.76 -3.44
CA ILE A 51 2.49 7.74 -2.07
C ILE A 51 3.57 7.12 -1.20
N THR A 52 4.01 7.85 -0.18
CA THR A 52 5.00 7.36 0.78
C THR A 52 4.41 7.37 2.17
N ILE A 53 4.42 6.22 2.82
CA ILE A 53 3.89 6.05 4.17
C ILE A 53 5.04 5.61 5.07
N GLY A 54 5.23 6.31 6.18
CA GLY A 54 6.30 5.99 7.12
C GLY A 54 6.03 4.71 7.90
N ASP A 55 6.82 4.48 8.94
CA ASP A 55 6.68 3.28 9.76
C ASP A 55 5.49 3.40 10.72
N ARG A 56 4.85 2.29 11.00
CA ARG A 56 3.80 2.14 12.00
C ARG A 56 2.65 3.14 11.84
N VAL A 57 2.23 3.32 10.60
CA VAL A 57 1.09 4.17 10.24
C VAL A 57 -0.17 3.31 10.09
N ASN A 58 -1.26 3.82 10.60
CA ASN A 58 -2.58 3.18 10.45
C ASN A 58 -3.34 3.75 9.29
#